data_48b3fe51502d084f7fd5d8b13d816879
#
_entry.id   48b3fe51502d084f7fd5d8b13d816879
#
_cell.length_a   1.000
_cell.length_b   1.000
_cell.length_c   1.000
_cell.angle_alpha   90.00
_cell.angle_beta   90.00
_cell.angle_gamma   90.00
#
_symmetry.space_group_name_H-M   'P 1'
#
loop_
_entity.id
_entity.type
_entity.pdbx_description
1 polymer ?
#
loop_
_entity_poly.entity_id
_entity_poly.type
_entity_poly.pdbx_seq_one_letter_code
_entity_poly.pdbx_strand_id
1 'polypeptide(L)'
;LRGSHSFFEEGILPEDRTIELEDPEIDSENQDTATKLPGDAHFDRPWTTLPEMNIRVLDIFNDGTVQIVHSPGHLPGHINLLVKTDAGSYVYLGGDACHDRRIMRKELDIGEWLDSAGHICCIHADRKKAEETIETIIQLEKKGVEVIFAHDVEWEDNPKNKSRFWGS
;
A
#
# COMPACT_ATOMS: atom_id res chain seq x y z
N LEU A 1 12.68 5.00 13.16
CA LEU A 1 13.31 3.97 12.35
C LEU A 1 14.82 4.13 12.37
N ARG A 2 15.48 3.63 13.43
CA ARG A 2 16.94 3.52 13.49
C ARG A 2 17.33 2.06 13.23
N GLY A 3 17.08 1.61 12.03
CA GLY A 3 17.54 0.33 11.53
C GLY A 3 18.38 0.56 10.27
N SER A 4 19.17 -0.41 9.90
CA SER A 4 20.09 -0.41 8.75
C SER A 4 19.45 -0.13 7.39
N HIS A 5 18.22 0.34 7.32
CA HIS A 5 17.45 0.64 6.11
C HIS A 5 17.00 2.11 6.01
N SER A 6 17.56 3.03 6.81
CA SER A 6 17.29 4.46 6.63
C SER A 6 18.10 5.00 5.45
N PHE A 7 17.70 4.62 4.23
CA PHE A 7 18.21 5.23 3.00
C PHE A 7 17.55 6.58 2.69
N PHE A 8 16.64 7.03 3.52
CA PHE A 8 15.98 8.31 3.37
C PHE A 8 16.69 9.33 4.27
N GLU A 9 17.19 10.40 3.66
CA GLU A 9 17.71 11.55 4.40
C GLU A 9 16.58 12.24 5.16
N GLU A 10 16.86 12.71 6.36
CA GLU A 10 15.94 13.56 7.11
C GLU A 10 15.72 14.89 6.33
N GLY A 11 14.49 15.37 6.27
CA GLY A 11 14.18 16.66 5.67
C GLY A 11 14.03 16.67 4.15
N ILE A 12 14.00 15.51 3.46
CA ILE A 12 13.71 15.44 2.02
C ILE A 12 12.32 15.99 1.69
N LEU A 13 11.35 15.72 2.56
CA LEU A 13 9.97 16.15 2.34
C LEU A 13 9.78 17.57 2.92
N PRO A 14 9.26 18.53 2.11
CA PRO A 14 8.96 19.86 2.60
C PRO A 14 7.93 19.83 3.72
N GLU A 15 8.25 20.34 4.91
CA GLU A 15 7.38 20.33 6.08
C GLU A 15 6.05 21.02 5.83
N ASP A 16 6.04 22.09 5.03
CA ASP A 16 4.86 22.88 4.68
C ASP A 16 3.88 22.19 3.73
N ARG A 17 4.28 21.06 3.15
CA ARG A 17 3.49 20.28 2.18
C ARG A 17 3.42 18.79 2.48
N THR A 18 3.92 18.38 3.64
CA THR A 18 3.94 16.98 4.05
C THR A 18 2.97 16.74 5.18
N ILE A 19 2.18 15.69 5.06
CA ILE A 19 1.26 15.24 6.08
C ILE A 19 1.63 13.82 6.43
N GLU A 20 1.82 13.58 7.72
CA GLU A 20 1.95 12.24 8.25
C GLU A 20 0.55 11.71 8.58
N LEU A 21 0.18 10.60 7.96
CA LEU A 21 -1.06 9.90 8.29
C LEU A 21 -0.85 9.09 9.57
N GLU A 22 -1.80 9.16 10.48
CA GLU A 22 -1.79 8.33 11.67
C GLU A 22 -1.89 6.85 11.31
N ASP A 23 -1.17 6.01 12.07
CA ASP A 23 -1.24 4.56 11.91
C ASP A 23 -2.60 4.07 12.45
N PRO A 24 -3.47 3.50 11.58
CA PRO A 24 -4.79 3.06 12.01
C PRO A 24 -4.78 1.88 12.98
N GLU A 25 -3.62 1.23 13.20
CA GLU A 25 -3.49 0.14 14.18
C GLU A 25 -3.24 0.65 15.60
N ILE A 26 -2.70 1.87 15.74
CA ILE A 26 -2.31 2.42 17.05
C ILE A 26 -3.50 3.07 17.76
N ASP A 27 -4.51 3.55 17.04
CA ASP A 27 -5.56 4.39 17.62
C ASP A 27 -6.93 3.71 17.63
N SER A 28 -7.13 2.80 18.58
CA SER A 28 -8.46 2.27 18.89
C SER A 28 -9.24 3.08 19.95
N GLU A 29 -8.62 4.06 20.61
CA GLU A 29 -9.25 4.81 21.72
C GLU A 29 -9.44 6.31 21.50
N ASN A 30 -8.82 6.92 20.48
CA ASN A 30 -8.91 8.36 20.18
C ASN A 30 -9.27 8.64 18.73
N GLN A 31 -10.51 8.41 18.34
CA GLN A 31 -11.01 8.68 16.98
C GLN A 31 -11.16 10.18 16.64
N ASP A 32 -10.73 11.09 17.50
CA ASP A 32 -10.91 12.53 17.34
C ASP A 32 -9.65 13.29 16.83
N THR A 33 -8.57 12.59 16.48
CA THR A 33 -7.39 13.26 15.92
C THR A 33 -7.43 13.25 14.40
N ALA A 34 -8.12 14.19 13.84
CA ALA A 34 -8.03 14.52 12.42
C ALA A 34 -6.60 14.94 12.08
N THR A 35 -5.99 14.29 11.11
CA THR A 35 -4.68 14.69 10.59
C THR A 35 -4.79 16.11 10.00
N LYS A 36 -4.19 17.10 10.66
CA LYS A 36 -4.21 18.49 10.19
C LYS A 36 -3.11 18.71 9.18
N LEU A 37 -3.50 19.15 8.00
CA LEU A 37 -2.57 19.66 7.00
C LEU A 37 -1.96 20.99 7.44
N PRO A 38 -0.69 21.27 7.13
CA PRO A 38 -0.15 22.62 7.19
C PRO A 38 -0.92 23.52 6.21
N GLY A 39 -1.40 24.67 6.70
CA GLY A 39 -2.22 25.59 5.92
C GLY A 39 -3.72 25.30 6.00
N ASP A 40 -4.48 25.85 5.05
CA ASP A 40 -5.96 25.75 5.02
C ASP A 40 -6.49 24.42 4.47
N ALA A 41 -5.62 23.54 4.02
CA ALA A 41 -6.01 22.22 3.52
C ALA A 41 -6.14 21.23 4.70
N HIS A 42 -7.37 20.98 5.11
CA HIS A 42 -7.68 19.99 6.13
C HIS A 42 -7.90 18.62 5.46
N PHE A 43 -7.00 17.65 5.75
CA PHE A 43 -7.26 16.27 5.43
C PHE A 43 -7.99 15.63 6.62
N ASP A 44 -9.21 16.08 6.82
CA ASP A 44 -10.06 15.69 7.95
C ASP A 44 -10.87 14.43 7.57
N ARG A 45 -10.16 13.33 7.39
CA ARG A 45 -10.76 12.05 6.99
C ARG A 45 -10.32 10.95 7.94
N PRO A 46 -11.26 10.31 8.65
CA PRO A 46 -10.93 9.18 9.48
C PRO A 46 -10.63 7.93 8.64
N TRP A 47 -9.79 7.07 9.17
CA TRP A 47 -9.70 5.70 8.69
C TRP A 47 -11.01 4.97 8.95
N THR A 48 -11.56 4.36 7.92
CA THR A 48 -12.79 3.58 7.98
C THR A 48 -12.55 2.16 7.51
N THR A 49 -13.43 1.24 7.84
CA THR A 49 -13.40 -0.11 7.27
C THR A 49 -14.37 -0.17 6.09
N LEU A 50 -13.89 -0.61 4.93
CA LEU A 50 -14.74 -0.91 3.78
C LEU A 50 -15.32 -2.32 3.94
N PRO A 51 -16.60 -2.47 4.33
CA PRO A 51 -17.12 -3.76 4.83
C PRO A 51 -17.08 -4.87 3.78
N GLU A 52 -17.40 -4.55 2.53
CA GLU A 52 -17.44 -5.50 1.41
C GLU A 52 -16.06 -6.08 1.07
N MET A 53 -15.00 -5.37 1.39
CA MET A 53 -13.62 -5.79 1.15
C MET A 53 -12.86 -6.16 2.42
N ASN A 54 -13.37 -5.74 3.59
CA ASN A 54 -12.75 -5.92 4.90
C ASN A 54 -11.32 -5.33 4.96
N ILE A 55 -11.16 -4.13 4.44
CA ILE A 55 -9.89 -3.37 4.45
C ILE A 55 -10.07 -2.02 5.13
N ARG A 56 -9.00 -1.51 5.74
CA ARG A 56 -8.98 -0.15 6.29
C ARG A 56 -8.58 0.83 5.20
N VAL A 57 -9.42 1.84 5.02
CA VAL A 57 -9.28 2.83 3.96
C VAL A 57 -9.46 4.25 4.50
N LEU A 58 -8.85 5.19 3.82
CA LEU A 58 -9.04 6.61 4.00
C LEU A 58 -9.45 7.20 2.65
N ASP A 59 -10.67 7.71 2.56
CA ASP A 59 -11.25 8.21 1.31
C ASP A 59 -10.74 9.64 1.04
N ILE A 60 -9.94 9.82 0.00
CA ILE A 60 -9.29 11.10 -0.30
C ILE A 60 -10.31 12.19 -0.65
N PHE A 61 -11.31 11.86 -1.47
CA PHE A 61 -12.26 12.84 -2.00
C PHE A 61 -13.64 12.75 -1.34
N ASN A 62 -13.85 11.82 -0.42
CA ASN A 62 -15.13 11.55 0.24
C ASN A 62 -16.26 11.18 -0.74
N ASP A 63 -15.92 10.52 -1.82
CA ASP A 63 -16.86 10.09 -2.86
C ASP A 63 -16.65 8.62 -3.27
N GLY A 64 -15.71 7.93 -2.60
CA GLY A 64 -15.38 6.54 -2.84
C GLY A 64 -14.57 6.28 -4.10
N THR A 65 -14.08 7.33 -4.78
CA THR A 65 -13.35 7.16 -6.05
C THR A 65 -11.90 6.78 -5.86
N VAL A 66 -11.21 7.41 -4.90
CA VAL A 66 -9.81 7.12 -4.59
C VAL A 66 -9.64 6.98 -3.08
N GLN A 67 -9.20 5.82 -2.67
CA GLN A 67 -9.03 5.48 -1.26
C GLN A 67 -7.59 5.04 -0.99
N ILE A 68 -6.96 5.62 0.03
CA ILE A 68 -5.70 5.12 0.57
C ILE A 68 -6.01 3.85 1.36
N VAL A 69 -5.24 2.79 1.15
CA VAL A 69 -5.37 1.53 1.89
C VAL A 69 -4.16 1.37 2.80
N HIS A 70 -4.39 1.09 4.08
CA HIS A 70 -3.33 0.72 5.01
C HIS A 70 -2.76 -0.64 4.63
N SER A 71 -1.47 -0.68 4.29
CA SER A 71 -0.81 -1.86 3.70
C SER A 71 0.60 -2.05 4.26
N PRO A 72 0.71 -2.31 5.58
CA PRO A 72 2.02 -2.43 6.24
C PRO A 72 2.77 -3.68 5.79
N GLY A 73 4.09 -3.69 6.01
CA GLY A 73 4.96 -4.84 5.81
C GLY A 73 6.18 -4.53 4.98
N HIS A 74 6.03 -3.98 3.77
CA HIS A 74 7.19 -3.57 2.97
C HIS A 74 8.01 -2.52 3.72
N LEU A 75 7.38 -1.44 4.12
CA LEU A 75 7.94 -0.43 5.01
C LEU A 75 6.89 -0.02 6.05
N PRO A 76 7.30 0.49 7.22
CA PRO A 76 6.38 1.19 8.11
C PRO A 76 5.73 2.37 7.38
N GLY A 77 4.42 2.49 7.47
CA GLY A 77 3.66 3.53 6.76
C GLY A 77 3.45 3.26 5.27
N HIS A 78 3.77 2.08 4.75
CA HIS A 78 3.45 1.73 3.37
C HIS A 78 1.95 1.75 3.14
N ILE A 79 1.53 2.42 2.07
CA ILE A 79 0.14 2.55 1.64
C ILE A 79 -0.03 2.07 0.22
N ASN A 80 -1.23 1.61 -0.09
CA ASN A 80 -1.68 1.31 -1.44
C ASN A 80 -2.87 2.19 -1.81
N LEU A 81 -3.32 2.16 -3.06
CA LEU A 81 -4.50 2.88 -3.49
C LEU A 81 -5.55 1.90 -4.02
N LEU A 82 -6.80 2.13 -3.62
CA LEU A 82 -7.97 1.51 -4.23
C LEU A 82 -8.72 2.57 -5.02
N VAL A 83 -8.83 2.36 -6.33
CA VAL A 83 -9.43 3.32 -7.26
C VAL A 83 -10.67 2.72 -7.90
N LYS A 84 -11.79 3.42 -7.82
CA LYS A 84 -13.03 3.04 -8.50
C LYS A 84 -13.00 3.56 -9.93
N THR A 85 -13.23 2.68 -10.91
CA THR A 85 -13.30 3.07 -12.32
C THR A 85 -14.71 3.54 -12.70
N ASP A 86 -14.83 4.21 -13.84
CA ASP A 86 -16.13 4.67 -14.37
C ASP A 86 -17.13 3.50 -14.62
N ALA A 87 -16.61 2.30 -14.89
CA ALA A 87 -17.42 1.10 -15.03
C ALA A 87 -17.93 0.52 -13.70
N GLY A 88 -17.56 1.14 -12.56
CA GLY A 88 -17.90 0.66 -11.22
C GLY A 88 -17.06 -0.51 -10.72
N SER A 89 -16.02 -0.89 -11.45
CA SER A 89 -15.00 -1.84 -11.02
C SER A 89 -13.93 -1.15 -10.17
N TYR A 90 -13.07 -1.93 -9.52
CA TYR A 90 -11.97 -1.40 -8.72
C TYR A 90 -10.63 -1.84 -9.29
N VAL A 91 -9.65 -0.92 -9.21
CA VAL A 91 -8.23 -1.18 -9.45
C VAL A 91 -7.49 -0.93 -8.14
N TYR A 92 -6.65 -1.87 -7.74
CA TYR A 92 -5.80 -1.78 -6.58
C TYR A 92 -4.35 -1.58 -7.02
N LEU A 93 -3.77 -0.43 -6.69
CA LEU A 93 -2.37 -0.12 -6.95
C LEU A 93 -1.55 -0.50 -5.72
N GLY A 94 -0.93 -1.66 -5.79
CA GLY A 94 -0.30 -2.32 -4.65
C GLY A 94 1.15 -1.89 -4.38
N GLY A 95 1.73 -0.97 -5.17
CA GLY A 95 3.11 -0.52 -4.97
C GLY A 95 4.07 -1.68 -4.79
N ASP A 96 4.85 -1.62 -3.72
CA ASP A 96 5.85 -2.63 -3.34
C ASP A 96 5.32 -3.68 -2.33
N ALA A 97 3.99 -3.78 -2.16
CA ALA A 97 3.40 -4.76 -1.26
C ALA A 97 3.70 -6.21 -1.69
N CYS A 98 3.92 -6.45 -2.99
CA CYS A 98 4.32 -7.74 -3.54
C CYS A 98 5.20 -7.52 -4.77
N HIS A 99 6.33 -8.23 -4.85
CA HIS A 99 7.32 -8.08 -5.92
C HIS A 99 7.25 -9.18 -7.00
N ASP A 100 6.47 -10.23 -6.76
CA ASP A 100 6.33 -11.35 -7.69
C ASP A 100 4.96 -12.01 -7.51
N ARG A 101 4.18 -12.12 -8.58
CA ARG A 101 2.85 -12.74 -8.55
C ARG A 101 2.85 -14.20 -8.12
N ARG A 102 3.98 -14.89 -8.25
CA ARG A 102 4.13 -16.27 -7.75
C ARG A 102 4.02 -16.36 -6.23
N ILE A 103 4.34 -15.27 -5.50
CA ILE A 103 4.11 -15.20 -4.04
C ILE A 103 2.60 -15.17 -3.75
N MET A 104 1.82 -14.40 -4.51
CA MET A 104 0.35 -14.40 -4.38
C MET A 104 -0.25 -15.78 -4.67
N ARG A 105 0.29 -16.51 -5.65
CA ARG A 105 -0.14 -17.86 -5.99
C ARG A 105 0.36 -18.94 -5.04
N LYS A 106 1.15 -18.57 -4.02
CA LYS A 106 1.80 -19.50 -3.09
C LYS A 106 2.76 -20.50 -3.77
N GLU A 107 3.31 -20.10 -4.90
CA GLU A 107 4.34 -20.84 -5.66
C GLU A 107 5.75 -20.51 -5.16
N LEU A 108 5.92 -19.32 -4.57
CA LEU A 108 7.14 -18.85 -3.93
C LEU A 108 6.83 -18.23 -2.57
N ASP A 109 7.80 -18.30 -1.67
CA ASP A 109 7.81 -17.54 -0.42
C ASP A 109 8.48 -16.19 -0.62
N ILE A 110 8.24 -15.25 0.32
CA ILE A 110 8.99 -14.01 0.40
C ILE A 110 10.47 -14.35 0.66
N GLY A 111 11.34 -13.84 -0.21
CA GLY A 111 12.77 -14.12 -0.17
C GLY A 111 13.45 -13.56 1.08
N GLU A 112 14.30 -14.37 1.67
CA GLU A 112 15.22 -13.99 2.75
C GLU A 112 16.65 -14.36 2.37
N TRP A 113 17.63 -13.59 2.83
CA TRP A 113 19.05 -13.86 2.63
C TRP A 113 19.85 -13.46 3.86
N LEU A 114 21.08 -13.94 3.96
CA LEU A 114 22.00 -13.53 5.00
C LEU A 114 22.91 -12.40 4.49
N ASP A 115 23.09 -11.36 5.31
CA ASP A 115 24.13 -10.37 5.05
C ASP A 115 25.53 -10.90 5.40
N SER A 116 26.56 -10.07 5.18
CA SER A 116 27.95 -10.43 5.48
C SER A 116 28.25 -10.65 6.97
N ALA A 117 27.36 -10.19 7.86
CA ALA A 117 27.46 -10.37 9.31
C ALA A 117 26.59 -11.54 9.82
N GLY A 118 25.88 -12.22 8.92
CA GLY A 118 25.00 -13.35 9.26
C GLY A 118 23.61 -12.97 9.74
N HIS A 119 23.17 -11.72 9.53
CA HIS A 119 21.81 -11.31 9.85
C HIS A 119 20.87 -11.71 8.72
N ILE A 120 19.66 -12.14 9.09
CA ILE A 120 18.59 -12.40 8.12
C ILE A 120 18.08 -11.07 7.60
N CYS A 121 18.16 -10.91 6.29
CA CYS A 121 17.61 -9.78 5.54
C CYS A 121 16.39 -10.22 4.74
N CYS A 122 15.44 -9.32 4.60
CA CYS A 122 14.25 -9.49 3.80
C CYS A 122 13.98 -8.17 3.03
N ILE A 123 13.37 -8.26 1.86
CA ILE A 123 12.97 -7.06 1.12
C ILE A 123 11.85 -6.29 1.85
N HIS A 124 11.09 -6.98 2.69
CA HIS A 124 10.07 -6.38 3.54
C HIS A 124 10.63 -6.13 4.96
N ALA A 125 10.39 -4.94 5.51
CA ALA A 125 10.82 -4.58 6.86
C ALA A 125 10.14 -5.42 7.94
N ASP A 126 8.88 -5.84 7.69
CA ASP A 126 8.13 -6.78 8.52
C ASP A 126 7.51 -7.85 7.62
N ARG A 127 8.16 -9.01 7.56
CA ARG A 127 7.72 -10.13 6.72
C ARG A 127 6.31 -10.60 7.09
N LYS A 128 5.99 -10.71 8.37
CA LYS A 128 4.68 -11.19 8.82
C LYS A 128 3.56 -10.26 8.37
N LYS A 129 3.72 -8.97 8.57
CA LYS A 129 2.75 -7.96 8.09
C LYS A 129 2.65 -7.95 6.56
N ALA A 130 3.77 -8.15 5.84
CA ALA A 130 3.75 -8.27 4.38
C ALA A 130 2.94 -9.49 3.92
N GLU A 131 3.09 -10.64 4.59
CA GLU A 131 2.29 -11.83 4.31
C GLU A 131 0.78 -11.59 4.55
N GLU A 132 0.41 -10.91 5.63
CA GLU A 132 -0.97 -10.52 5.95
C GLU A 132 -1.55 -9.55 4.90
N THR A 133 -0.76 -8.55 4.48
CA THR A 133 -1.12 -7.61 3.40
C THR A 133 -1.32 -8.33 2.07
N ILE A 134 -0.39 -9.22 1.68
CA ILE A 134 -0.50 -10.02 0.46
C ILE A 134 -1.74 -10.90 0.48
N GLU A 135 -2.05 -11.55 1.61
CA GLU A 135 -3.26 -12.35 1.73
C GLU A 135 -4.52 -11.51 1.54
N THR A 136 -4.55 -10.30 2.09
CA THR A 136 -5.63 -9.35 1.87
C THR A 136 -5.79 -9.00 0.38
N ILE A 137 -4.68 -8.75 -0.32
CA ILE A 137 -4.68 -8.45 -1.76
C ILE A 137 -5.20 -9.65 -2.57
N ILE A 138 -4.82 -10.87 -2.20
CA ILE A 138 -5.34 -12.10 -2.83
C ILE A 138 -6.86 -12.17 -2.69
N GLN A 139 -7.42 -11.81 -1.53
CA GLN A 139 -8.88 -11.81 -1.34
C GLN A 139 -9.57 -10.72 -2.16
N LEU A 140 -8.94 -9.56 -2.35
CA LEU A 140 -9.45 -8.50 -3.23
C LEU A 140 -9.48 -8.96 -4.69
N GLU A 141 -8.41 -9.59 -5.18
CA GLU A 141 -8.34 -10.13 -6.54
C GLU A 141 -9.44 -11.20 -6.78
N LYS A 142 -9.67 -12.10 -5.80
CA LYS A 142 -10.77 -13.08 -5.86
C LYS A 142 -12.17 -12.45 -5.93
N LYS A 143 -12.33 -11.23 -5.41
CA LYS A 143 -13.57 -10.44 -5.50
C LYS A 143 -13.69 -9.64 -6.81
N GLY A 144 -12.74 -9.80 -7.72
CA GLY A 144 -12.75 -9.15 -9.04
C GLY A 144 -12.11 -7.77 -9.07
N VAL A 145 -11.35 -7.40 -8.04
CA VAL A 145 -10.52 -6.19 -8.05
C VAL A 145 -9.31 -6.45 -8.94
N GLU A 146 -9.04 -5.59 -9.88
CA GLU A 146 -7.80 -5.65 -10.66
C GLU A 146 -6.63 -5.17 -9.81
N VAL A 147 -5.61 -6.02 -9.65
CA VAL A 147 -4.42 -5.71 -8.84
C VAL A 147 -3.23 -5.44 -9.74
N ILE A 148 -2.51 -4.34 -9.47
CA ILE A 148 -1.30 -3.93 -10.21
C ILE A 148 -0.22 -3.56 -9.18
N PHE A 149 0.98 -4.13 -9.32
CA PHE A 149 2.13 -3.83 -8.47
C PHE A 149 3.17 -2.97 -9.19
N ALA A 150 4.10 -2.37 -8.45
CA ALA A 150 5.19 -1.57 -9.03
C ALA A 150 6.15 -2.42 -9.89
N HIS A 151 6.34 -3.69 -9.54
CA HIS A 151 7.24 -4.63 -10.23
C HIS A 151 6.47 -5.78 -10.90
N ASP A 152 5.33 -5.48 -11.52
CA ASP A 152 4.40 -6.48 -12.07
C ASP A 152 4.73 -6.82 -13.54
N VAL A 153 5.80 -7.58 -13.73
CA VAL A 153 6.24 -8.00 -15.07
C VAL A 153 5.14 -8.77 -15.82
N GLU A 154 4.36 -9.60 -15.13
CA GLU A 154 3.27 -10.35 -15.77
C GLU A 154 2.15 -9.42 -16.27
N TRP A 155 1.86 -8.35 -15.53
CA TRP A 155 0.89 -7.33 -15.94
C TRP A 155 1.43 -6.48 -17.09
N GLU A 156 2.70 -6.07 -17.01
CA GLU A 156 3.40 -5.27 -18.00
C GLU A 156 3.51 -6.00 -19.34
N ASP A 157 3.92 -7.26 -19.34
CA ASP A 157 4.10 -8.08 -20.54
C ASP A 157 2.78 -8.52 -21.18
N ASN A 158 1.65 -8.35 -20.51
CA ASN A 158 0.35 -8.74 -21.05
C ASN A 158 -0.06 -7.82 -22.21
N PRO A 159 -0.25 -8.37 -23.44
CA PRO A 159 -0.59 -7.55 -24.60
C PRO A 159 -1.88 -6.72 -24.44
N LYS A 160 -2.80 -7.17 -23.58
CA LYS A 160 -4.05 -6.44 -23.30
C LYS A 160 -3.83 -5.13 -22.55
N ASN A 161 -2.68 -4.98 -21.87
CA ASN A 161 -2.35 -3.81 -21.08
C ASN A 161 -1.52 -2.78 -21.85
N LYS A 162 -1.04 -3.09 -23.06
CA LYS A 162 -0.18 -2.18 -23.85
C LYS A 162 -0.77 -0.79 -24.05
N SER A 163 -2.07 -0.69 -24.32
CA SER A 163 -2.75 0.60 -24.52
C SER A 163 -2.98 1.39 -23.22
N ARG A 164 -2.62 0.83 -22.07
CA ARG A 164 -2.75 1.46 -20.75
C ARG A 164 -1.48 2.18 -20.31
N PHE A 165 -0.38 2.03 -21.04
CA PHE A 165 0.84 2.76 -20.77
C PHE A 165 0.77 4.18 -21.34
N TRP A 166 1.30 5.14 -20.60
CA TRP A 166 1.37 6.51 -21.04
C TRP A 166 2.26 6.63 -22.29
N GLY A 167 1.69 7.19 -23.37
CA GLY A 167 2.43 7.39 -24.64
C GLY A 167 2.50 6.16 -25.56
N SER A 168 1.70 5.13 -25.31
CA SER A 168 1.55 3.96 -26.20
C SER A 168 0.52 4.21 -27.30
#